data_bf53519c84abd4efe611b4cc682c03b9
#
_entry.id   bf53519c84abd4efe611b4cc682c03b9
#
_cell.length_a   1.000
_cell.length_b   1.000
_cell.length_c   1.000
_cell.angle_alpha   90.00
_cell.angle_beta   90.00
_cell.angle_gamma   90.00
#
_symmetry.space_group_name_H-M   'P 1'
#
loop_
_entity.id
_entity.type
_entity.pdbx_description
1 polymer ?
#
loop_
_entity_poly.entity_id
_entity_poly.type
_entity_poly.pdbx_seq_one_letter_code
_entity_poly.pdbx_strand_id
1 'polypeptide(L)'
;MASELRVDKIIPTSGVATNGSGGLVQTKFTQIRLSSASTTSQSFIDIGLHCSITPKFSTSKIMISVSHYYWFQSNSESDYCVATIYRDSTNLGDGNLGSNATSGTNTSSQNSMQWYPAANPIAAYNNGFSFEFVDQTHNSTSELTYKLYMRCNASGSQLHYSWVGQMKHMRLQEFSA
;
A
#
# COMPACT_ATOMS: atom_id res chain seq x y z
N MET A 1 -8.00 -47.20 -26.49
CA MET A 1 -6.77 -46.69 -25.81
C MET A 1 -7.04 -45.22 -25.52
N ALA A 2 -6.90 -44.78 -24.27
CA ALA A 2 -6.98 -43.36 -23.93
C ALA A 2 -5.66 -42.69 -24.33
N SER A 3 -5.73 -41.62 -25.11
CA SER A 3 -4.56 -40.80 -25.46
C SER A 3 -4.33 -39.79 -24.33
N GLU A 4 -3.14 -39.84 -23.73
CA GLU A 4 -2.72 -38.87 -22.73
C GLU A 4 -1.76 -37.86 -23.40
N LEU A 5 -2.10 -36.58 -23.32
CA LEU A 5 -1.20 -35.49 -23.71
C LEU A 5 -0.41 -35.03 -22.50
N ARG A 6 0.89 -35.28 -22.50
CA ARG A 6 1.81 -34.74 -21.50
C ARG A 6 2.51 -33.52 -22.07
N VAL A 7 2.33 -32.38 -21.44
CA VAL A 7 2.98 -31.12 -21.82
C VAL A 7 3.69 -30.53 -20.61
N ASP A 8 4.92 -30.10 -20.79
CA ASP A 8 5.71 -29.47 -19.73
C ASP A 8 5.19 -28.05 -19.39
N LYS A 9 4.51 -27.43 -20.36
CA LYS A 9 3.99 -26.07 -20.21
C LYS A 9 2.88 -25.79 -21.21
N ILE A 10 1.78 -25.24 -20.72
CA ILE A 10 0.72 -24.68 -21.55
C ILE A 10 0.89 -23.14 -21.49
N ILE A 11 1.30 -22.55 -22.61
CA ILE A 11 1.39 -21.10 -22.76
C ILE A 11 0.25 -20.69 -23.67
N PRO A 12 -0.75 -19.93 -23.15
CA PRO A 12 -1.75 -19.32 -24.02
C PRO A 12 -1.07 -18.40 -25.03
N THR A 13 -1.55 -18.34 -26.25
CA THR A 13 -1.01 -17.49 -27.32
C THR A 13 -1.03 -16.01 -26.95
N SER A 14 -1.88 -15.59 -26.01
CA SER A 14 -1.95 -14.24 -25.44
C SER A 14 -1.16 -14.08 -24.13
N GLY A 15 -0.46 -15.11 -23.67
CA GLY A 15 0.35 -15.06 -22.44
C GLY A 15 -0.44 -15.16 -21.13
N VAL A 16 -1.76 -15.16 -21.18
CA VAL A 16 -2.68 -15.29 -20.03
C VAL A 16 -3.78 -16.28 -20.38
N ALA A 17 -4.25 -17.06 -19.41
CA ALA A 17 -5.37 -17.97 -19.62
C ALA A 17 -6.60 -17.19 -20.11
N THR A 18 -7.08 -17.53 -21.31
CA THR A 18 -8.03 -16.74 -22.11
C THR A 18 -9.48 -16.73 -21.60
N ASN A 19 -9.81 -17.28 -20.46
CA ASN A 19 -11.19 -17.40 -19.97
C ASN A 19 -11.47 -16.75 -18.63
N GLY A 20 -10.70 -15.73 -18.25
CA GLY A 20 -10.95 -15.02 -17.01
C GLY A 20 -10.35 -13.62 -17.05
N SER A 21 -11.17 -12.61 -17.24
CA SER A 21 -10.82 -11.29 -16.76
C SER A 21 -10.49 -11.40 -15.27
N GLY A 22 -9.34 -10.88 -14.84
CA GLY A 22 -8.91 -10.94 -13.45
C GLY A 22 -7.97 -12.09 -13.08
N GLY A 23 -7.41 -12.84 -14.04
CA GLY A 23 -6.40 -13.87 -13.74
C GLY A 23 -5.12 -13.27 -13.17
N LEU A 24 -4.57 -13.91 -12.12
CA LEU A 24 -3.28 -13.52 -11.57
C LEU A 24 -2.15 -13.74 -12.59
N VAL A 25 -1.46 -12.67 -12.95
CA VAL A 25 -0.38 -12.67 -13.95
C VAL A 25 0.97 -12.87 -13.29
N GLN A 26 1.26 -12.13 -12.23
CA GLN A 26 2.50 -12.23 -11.45
C GLN A 26 2.33 -11.68 -10.04
N THR A 27 3.26 -12.07 -9.18
CA THR A 27 3.36 -11.54 -7.81
C THR A 27 4.79 -11.07 -7.54
N LYS A 28 4.92 -9.92 -6.88
CA LYS A 28 6.16 -9.40 -6.30
C LYS A 28 5.97 -9.22 -4.81
N PHE A 29 7.04 -9.37 -4.06
CA PHE A 29 6.98 -9.30 -2.61
C PHE A 29 8.26 -8.67 -2.07
N THR A 30 8.08 -7.75 -1.13
CA THR A 30 9.16 -7.16 -0.35
C THR A 30 8.86 -7.34 1.13
N GLN A 31 9.85 -7.84 1.85
CA GLN A 31 9.84 -7.94 3.29
C GLN A 31 11.12 -7.31 3.83
N ILE A 32 10.98 -6.35 4.72
CA ILE A 32 12.14 -5.63 5.25
C ILE A 32 12.07 -5.48 6.76
N ARG A 33 13.26 -5.36 7.35
CA ARG A 33 13.47 -4.84 8.70
C ARG A 33 14.18 -3.49 8.57
N LEU A 34 13.57 -2.46 9.09
CA LEU A 34 14.22 -1.16 9.17
C LEU A 34 14.80 -0.94 10.56
N SER A 35 15.81 -0.08 10.65
CA SER A 35 16.25 0.49 11.92
C SER A 35 15.11 1.32 12.54
N SER A 36 15.19 1.58 13.84
CA SER A 36 14.24 2.48 14.51
C SER A 36 14.23 3.83 13.82
N ALA A 37 13.03 4.29 13.45
CA ALA A 37 12.85 5.58 12.81
C ALA A 37 11.49 6.16 13.18
N SER A 38 11.44 7.50 13.29
CA SER A 38 10.22 8.23 13.64
C SER A 38 10.11 9.54 12.86
N THR A 39 8.93 10.12 12.89
CA THR A 39 8.66 11.43 12.30
C THR A 39 7.61 12.19 13.11
N THR A 40 7.70 13.51 13.09
CA THR A 40 6.67 14.45 13.53
C THR A 40 6.06 15.20 12.34
N SER A 41 6.45 14.81 11.12
CA SER A 41 6.05 15.51 9.89
C SER A 41 4.55 15.42 9.66
N GLN A 42 3.96 16.57 9.35
CA GLN A 42 2.59 16.69 8.85
C GLN A 42 2.51 16.48 7.32
N SER A 43 3.64 16.43 6.63
CA SER A 43 3.73 16.04 5.23
C SER A 43 4.07 14.56 5.13
N PHE A 44 3.57 13.90 4.09
CA PHE A 44 3.90 12.51 3.81
C PHE A 44 5.40 12.31 3.61
N ILE A 45 5.97 11.38 4.33
CA ILE A 45 7.36 10.95 4.21
C ILE A 45 7.44 9.50 3.74
N ASP A 46 8.43 9.19 2.96
CA ASP A 46 8.78 7.83 2.58
C ASP A 46 9.34 7.08 3.81
N ILE A 47 8.68 5.98 4.16
CA ILE A 47 9.11 5.17 5.32
C ILE A 47 10.03 4.00 4.95
N GLY A 48 10.47 3.94 3.69
CA GLY A 48 11.44 2.96 3.20
C GLY A 48 10.85 1.58 2.88
N LEU A 49 9.53 1.39 2.88
CA LEU A 49 8.90 0.15 2.41
C LEU A 49 8.50 0.30 0.95
N HIS A 50 9.29 -0.32 0.07
CA HIS A 50 9.12 -0.26 -1.38
C HIS A 50 9.00 -1.65 -1.98
N CYS A 51 8.21 -1.77 -3.05
CA CYS A 51 8.14 -2.96 -3.89
C CYS A 51 7.98 -2.55 -5.35
N SER A 52 8.74 -3.16 -6.25
CA SER A 52 8.68 -2.85 -7.68
C SER A 52 8.11 -3.99 -8.49
N ILE A 53 7.41 -3.64 -9.57
CA ILE A 53 6.85 -4.57 -10.53
C ILE A 53 6.96 -3.98 -11.93
N THR A 54 7.26 -4.85 -12.92
CA THR A 54 7.15 -4.50 -14.34
C THR A 54 5.88 -5.15 -14.88
N PRO A 55 4.80 -4.39 -15.08
CA PRO A 55 3.54 -4.93 -15.55
C PRO A 55 3.69 -5.61 -16.92
N LYS A 56 3.00 -6.70 -17.12
CA LYS A 56 2.96 -7.41 -18.41
C LYS A 56 2.00 -6.75 -19.41
N PHE A 57 1.00 -6.06 -18.89
CA PHE A 57 0.00 -5.38 -19.70
C PHE A 57 -0.24 -3.97 -19.16
N SER A 58 -0.33 -2.99 -20.05
CA SER A 58 -0.62 -1.60 -19.65
C SER A 58 -2.03 -1.41 -19.09
N THR A 59 -2.94 -2.34 -19.39
CA THR A 59 -4.34 -2.34 -18.92
C THR A 59 -4.56 -3.19 -17.69
N SER A 60 -3.55 -3.91 -17.21
CA SER A 60 -3.69 -4.76 -16.01
C SER A 60 -3.96 -3.93 -14.77
N LYS A 61 -4.37 -4.60 -13.70
CA LYS A 61 -4.60 -4.00 -12.39
C LYS A 61 -3.52 -4.50 -11.44
N ILE A 62 -2.98 -3.60 -10.63
CA ILE A 62 -1.99 -3.96 -9.61
C ILE A 62 -2.66 -3.85 -8.24
N MET A 63 -2.83 -4.98 -7.57
CA MET A 63 -3.25 -5.01 -6.17
C MET A 63 -2.01 -4.87 -5.28
N ILE A 64 -2.04 -3.90 -4.41
CA ILE A 64 -1.01 -3.60 -3.42
C ILE A 64 -1.55 -4.01 -2.06
N SER A 65 -0.92 -5.00 -1.41
CA SER A 65 -1.22 -5.39 -0.04
C SER A 65 -0.07 -4.97 0.86
N VAL A 66 -0.38 -4.27 1.92
CA VAL A 66 0.60 -3.80 2.91
C VAL A 66 0.27 -4.36 4.28
N SER A 67 1.28 -4.82 4.99
CA SER A 67 1.21 -5.12 6.42
C SER A 67 2.36 -4.40 7.12
N HIS A 68 2.02 -3.60 8.11
CA HIS A 68 2.95 -2.74 8.77
C HIS A 68 2.61 -2.59 10.26
N TYR A 69 3.63 -2.37 11.07
CA TYR A 69 3.52 -2.12 12.49
C TYR A 69 4.08 -0.73 12.81
N TYR A 70 3.38 0.03 13.65
CA TYR A 70 3.78 1.37 14.04
C TYR A 70 3.51 1.63 15.52
N TRP A 71 4.16 2.64 16.06
CA TRP A 71 3.86 3.21 17.35
C TRP A 71 3.56 4.70 17.17
N PHE A 72 2.47 5.16 17.71
CA PHE A 72 2.05 6.55 17.59
C PHE A 72 1.87 7.15 18.96
N GLN A 73 2.47 8.32 19.18
CA GLN A 73 2.29 9.15 20.37
C GLN A 73 1.47 10.37 19.96
N SER A 74 0.32 10.54 20.55
CA SER A 74 -0.53 11.68 20.32
C SER A 74 -0.42 12.68 21.48
N ASN A 75 -0.67 13.95 21.19
CA ASN A 75 -0.81 15.02 22.19
C ASN A 75 -2.26 15.40 22.44
N SER A 76 -3.20 14.91 21.67
CA SER A 76 -4.62 15.22 21.72
C SER A 76 -5.45 14.02 21.30
N GLU A 77 -6.67 13.91 21.79
CA GLU A 77 -7.63 12.87 21.40
C GLU A 77 -8.00 12.91 19.91
N SER A 78 -7.81 14.05 19.26
CA SER A 78 -8.06 14.23 17.83
C SER A 78 -6.85 13.93 16.94
N ASP A 79 -5.69 13.60 17.51
CA ASP A 79 -4.50 13.31 16.74
C ASP A 79 -4.57 11.92 16.15
N TYR A 80 -4.06 11.78 14.94
CA TYR A 80 -4.00 10.51 14.21
C TYR A 80 -2.80 10.48 13.27
N CYS A 81 -2.46 9.31 12.82
CA CYS A 81 -1.51 9.13 11.72
C CYS A 81 -2.23 8.66 10.45
N VAL A 82 -1.62 8.95 9.33
CA VAL A 82 -2.14 8.63 8.00
C VAL A 82 -1.07 7.88 7.22
N ALA A 83 -1.48 6.82 6.52
CA ALA A 83 -0.64 6.16 5.54
C ALA A 83 -1.29 6.20 4.16
N THR A 84 -0.47 6.24 3.12
CA THR A 84 -0.88 6.23 1.72
C THR A 84 0.15 5.52 0.86
N ILE A 85 -0.27 5.13 -0.34
CA ILE A 85 0.62 4.53 -1.33
C ILE A 85 1.01 5.57 -2.38
N TYR A 86 2.30 5.62 -2.67
CA TYR A 86 2.85 6.31 -3.83
C TYR A 86 3.24 5.29 -4.89
N ARG A 87 2.93 5.58 -6.15
CA ARG A 87 3.51 4.95 -7.33
C ARG A 87 4.55 5.91 -7.89
N ASP A 88 5.80 5.53 -7.80
CA ASP A 88 6.94 6.40 -8.14
C ASP A 88 6.90 7.72 -7.34
N SER A 89 6.47 8.81 -7.94
CA SER A 89 6.26 10.12 -7.31
C SER A 89 4.79 10.51 -7.17
N THR A 90 3.85 9.69 -7.66
CA THR A 90 2.42 10.00 -7.66
C THR A 90 1.77 9.44 -6.39
N ASN A 91 1.15 10.31 -5.60
CA ASN A 91 0.32 9.87 -4.49
C ASN A 91 -0.99 9.28 -5.02
N LEU A 92 -1.20 7.99 -4.82
CA LEU A 92 -2.42 7.31 -5.26
C LEU A 92 -3.59 7.53 -4.29
N GLY A 93 -3.28 8.00 -3.09
CA GLY A 93 -4.26 8.31 -2.08
C GLY A 93 -4.94 9.68 -2.25
N ASP A 94 -4.32 10.63 -2.93
CA ASP A 94 -4.87 11.97 -3.19
C ASP A 94 -5.73 12.01 -4.46
N GLY A 95 -6.02 10.86 -5.05
CA GLY A 95 -6.88 10.75 -6.20
C GLY A 95 -8.26 11.32 -5.90
N ASN A 96 -8.71 12.18 -6.77
CA ASN A 96 -10.00 12.86 -6.83
C ASN A 96 -11.16 11.84 -6.94
N LEU A 97 -11.33 11.01 -5.93
CA LEU A 97 -12.41 10.04 -5.81
C LEU A 97 -13.58 10.70 -5.10
N GLY A 98 -14.25 11.57 -5.84
CA GLY A 98 -15.62 11.97 -5.56
C GLY A 98 -15.81 12.66 -4.20
N SER A 99 -16.46 13.75 -4.21
CA SER A 99 -17.01 14.64 -3.20
C SER A 99 -17.72 14.00 -1.97
N ASN A 100 -17.33 12.82 -1.52
CA ASN A 100 -17.84 12.19 -0.30
C ASN A 100 -16.89 12.32 0.88
N ALA A 101 -15.95 13.27 0.85
CA ALA A 101 -15.34 13.77 2.06
C ALA A 101 -16.42 14.50 2.86
N THR A 102 -17.13 13.76 3.70
CA THR A 102 -18.02 14.34 4.69
C THR A 102 -17.19 15.32 5.49
N SER A 103 -17.64 16.56 5.49
CA SER A 103 -17.21 17.69 6.30
C SER A 103 -16.63 17.26 7.65
N GLY A 104 -15.36 17.42 7.79
CA GLY A 104 -14.65 17.15 9.01
C GLY A 104 -13.17 17.08 8.71
N THR A 105 -12.58 18.19 8.24
CA THR A 105 -11.13 18.48 8.24
C THR A 105 -10.16 17.39 7.81
N ASN A 106 -10.64 16.28 7.31
CA ASN A 106 -9.82 15.17 6.87
C ASN A 106 -10.01 14.96 5.38
N THR A 107 -9.10 15.47 4.60
CA THR A 107 -8.87 15.02 3.24
C THR A 107 -8.34 13.58 3.28
N SER A 108 -9.16 12.67 3.74
CA SER A 108 -8.95 11.27 3.51
C SER A 108 -9.29 11.03 2.06
N SER A 109 -8.30 11.06 1.21
CA SER A 109 -8.40 10.36 -0.04
C SER A 109 -8.82 8.92 0.29
N GLN A 110 -9.70 8.34 -0.48
CA GLN A 110 -10.27 7.02 -0.21
C GLN A 110 -9.23 5.89 -0.12
N ASN A 111 -7.98 6.18 -0.46
CA ASN A 111 -6.86 5.26 -0.47
C ASN A 111 -5.81 5.59 0.61
N SER A 112 -6.16 6.40 1.59
CA SER A 112 -5.36 6.64 2.78
C SER A 112 -6.02 6.00 3.99
N MET A 113 -5.23 5.35 4.81
CA MET A 113 -5.70 4.83 6.09
C MET A 113 -5.41 5.82 7.19
N GLN A 114 -6.39 6.05 8.04
CA GLN A 114 -6.27 6.90 9.22
C GLN A 114 -6.47 6.06 10.47
N TRP A 115 -5.65 6.32 11.48
CA TRP A 115 -5.77 5.68 12.77
C TRP A 115 -5.86 6.73 13.85
N TYR A 116 -6.97 6.67 14.59
CA TYR A 116 -7.17 7.45 15.80
C TYR A 116 -6.69 6.64 17.00
N PRO A 117 -5.88 7.19 17.88
CA PRO A 117 -5.67 6.56 19.16
C PRO A 117 -7.00 6.51 19.93
N ALA A 118 -7.20 5.48 20.74
CA ALA A 118 -8.34 5.44 21.64
C ALA A 118 -8.25 6.59 22.66
N ALA A 119 -9.37 7.10 23.08
CA ALA A 119 -9.66 8.32 23.82
C ALA A 119 -8.85 8.59 25.12
N ASN A 120 -7.51 8.57 25.06
CA ASN A 120 -6.69 9.00 26.19
C ASN A 120 -5.54 9.87 25.67
N PRO A 121 -5.49 11.17 26.04
CA PRO A 121 -4.70 12.19 25.36
C PRO A 121 -3.19 12.14 25.56
N ILE A 122 -2.59 11.12 26.10
CA ILE A 122 -1.12 11.02 26.25
C ILE A 122 -0.71 9.53 26.27
N ALA A 123 -1.24 8.74 25.38
CA ALA A 123 -0.87 7.35 25.36
C ALA A 123 -0.10 7.02 24.08
N ALA A 124 0.93 6.22 24.25
CA ALA A 124 1.67 5.62 23.18
C ALA A 124 0.98 4.31 22.77
N TYR A 125 0.61 4.20 21.52
CA TYR A 125 -0.07 3.02 21.00
C TYR A 125 0.82 2.24 20.05
N ASN A 126 1.02 0.98 20.37
CA ASN A 126 1.56 0.01 19.43
C ASN A 126 0.41 -0.61 18.66
N ASN A 127 0.41 -0.48 17.37
CA ASN A 127 -0.61 -1.07 16.53
C ASN A 127 -0.06 -1.59 15.21
N GLY A 128 -0.69 -2.61 14.68
CA GLY A 128 -0.44 -3.11 13.35
C GLY A 128 -1.61 -2.78 12.43
N PHE A 129 -1.32 -2.57 11.18
CA PHE A 129 -2.36 -2.45 10.16
C PHE A 129 -2.05 -3.30 8.94
N SER A 130 -3.10 -3.67 8.27
CA SER A 130 -3.03 -4.25 6.94
C SER A 130 -4.10 -3.60 6.09
N PHE A 131 -3.76 -3.25 4.87
CA PHE A 131 -4.73 -2.75 3.90
C PHE A 131 -4.36 -3.20 2.49
N GLU A 132 -5.36 -3.18 1.62
CA GLU A 132 -5.23 -3.46 0.21
C GLU A 132 -5.71 -2.29 -0.61
N PHE A 133 -5.05 -2.06 -1.72
CA PHE A 133 -5.37 -1.03 -2.68
C PHE A 133 -5.19 -1.57 -4.10
N VAL A 134 -6.03 -1.15 -5.03
CA VAL A 134 -5.94 -1.56 -6.44
C VAL A 134 -5.62 -0.34 -7.31
N ASP A 135 -4.44 -0.33 -7.89
CA ASP A 135 -4.09 0.63 -8.93
C ASP A 135 -4.60 0.15 -10.30
N GLN A 136 -5.49 0.93 -10.87
CA GLN A 136 -6.09 0.70 -12.19
C GLN A 136 -5.63 1.73 -13.23
N THR A 137 -4.69 2.61 -12.86
CA THR A 137 -4.35 3.80 -13.63
C THR A 137 -2.90 3.87 -14.07
N HIS A 138 -2.14 2.78 -13.89
CA HIS A 138 -0.70 2.84 -14.18
C HIS A 138 -0.39 2.99 -15.68
N ASN A 139 -1.21 2.45 -16.58
CA ASN A 139 -1.10 2.55 -18.05
C ASN A 139 0.33 2.32 -18.59
N SER A 140 1.10 1.43 -17.97
CA SER A 140 2.52 1.25 -18.25
C SER A 140 2.92 -0.22 -18.25
N THR A 141 3.91 -0.53 -19.09
CA THR A 141 4.66 -1.80 -19.05
C THR A 141 6.12 -1.58 -18.62
N SER A 142 6.49 -0.36 -18.23
CA SER A 142 7.77 -0.08 -17.58
C SER A 142 7.72 -0.45 -16.10
N GLU A 143 8.90 -0.56 -15.48
CA GLU A 143 8.95 -0.79 -14.03
C GLU A 143 8.28 0.34 -13.27
N LEU A 144 7.46 -0.04 -12.29
CA LEU A 144 6.76 0.84 -11.36
C LEU A 144 7.19 0.49 -9.95
N THR A 145 7.47 1.49 -9.13
CA THR A 145 7.81 1.31 -7.71
C THR A 145 6.70 1.84 -6.83
N TYR A 146 6.09 0.95 -6.06
CA TYR A 146 5.10 1.31 -5.04
C TYR A 146 5.79 1.48 -3.70
N LYS A 147 5.40 2.53 -2.98
CA LYS A 147 6.04 2.98 -1.75
C LYS A 147 4.99 3.31 -0.69
N LEU A 148 5.25 2.93 0.54
CA LEU A 148 4.41 3.33 1.66
C LEU A 148 4.91 4.66 2.23
N TYR A 149 4.01 5.63 2.29
CA TYR A 149 4.24 6.95 2.89
C TYR A 149 3.36 7.13 4.12
N MET A 150 3.88 7.80 5.13
CA MET A 150 3.12 8.10 6.35
C MET A 150 3.36 9.54 6.82
N ARG A 151 2.42 10.05 7.63
CA ARG A 151 2.53 11.37 8.27
C ARG A 151 1.74 11.43 9.58
N CYS A 152 2.04 12.41 10.43
CA CYS A 152 1.16 12.84 11.50
C CYS A 152 0.12 13.86 10.97
N ASN A 153 -1.03 13.97 11.61
CA ASN A 153 -2.01 15.01 11.28
C ASN A 153 -1.74 16.32 11.99
N ALA A 154 -1.13 16.28 13.17
CA ALA A 154 -0.94 17.43 14.03
C ALA A 154 0.51 17.63 14.44
N SER A 155 0.88 18.88 14.72
CA SER A 155 2.17 19.22 15.31
C SER A 155 2.25 18.71 16.74
N GLY A 156 3.40 18.15 17.11
CA GLY A 156 3.61 17.61 18.44
C GLY A 156 3.30 16.13 18.59
N SER A 157 2.56 15.54 17.67
CA SER A 157 2.42 14.08 17.58
C SER A 157 3.66 13.46 16.97
N GLN A 158 3.99 12.25 17.40
CA GLN A 158 5.14 11.50 16.91
C GLN A 158 4.73 10.12 16.42
N LEU A 159 5.11 9.79 15.20
CA LEU A 159 4.92 8.50 14.59
C LEU A 159 6.26 7.76 14.50
N HIS A 160 6.38 6.66 15.22
CA HIS A 160 7.46 5.70 15.03
C HIS A 160 7.00 4.65 14.02
N TYR A 161 7.49 4.78 12.81
CA TYR A 161 7.13 3.86 11.72
C TYR A 161 8.10 2.69 11.58
N SER A 162 9.10 2.62 12.47
CA SER A 162 9.99 1.49 12.56
C SER A 162 10.46 1.30 14.00
N TRP A 163 10.45 0.05 14.44
CA TRP A 163 11.02 -0.39 15.70
C TRP A 163 11.92 -1.60 15.47
N VAL A 164 12.93 -1.76 16.31
CA VAL A 164 13.89 -2.86 16.15
C VAL A 164 13.17 -4.22 16.15
N GLY A 165 13.43 -5.01 15.12
CA GLY A 165 12.93 -6.37 15.02
C GLY A 165 11.57 -6.54 14.32
N GLN A 166 10.86 -5.45 14.03
CA GLN A 166 9.57 -5.56 13.34
C GLN A 166 9.74 -5.75 11.84
N MET A 167 8.94 -6.66 11.30
CA MET A 167 8.89 -6.97 9.89
C MET A 167 7.78 -6.16 9.22
N LYS A 168 8.06 -5.66 8.04
CA LYS A 168 7.12 -4.94 7.19
C LYS A 168 7.04 -5.64 5.86
N HIS A 169 5.85 -5.69 5.31
CA HIS A 169 5.57 -6.42 4.08
C HIS A 169 4.83 -5.55 3.08
N MET A 170 5.22 -5.65 1.83
CA MET A 170 4.44 -5.18 0.69
C MET A 170 4.40 -6.27 -0.36
N ARG A 171 3.21 -6.57 -0.83
CA ARG A 171 2.97 -7.52 -1.92
C ARG A 171 2.25 -6.79 -3.05
N LEU A 172 2.74 -7.01 -4.26
CA LEU A 172 2.12 -6.55 -5.49
C LEU A 172 1.65 -7.75 -6.28
N GLN A 173 0.41 -7.72 -6.75
CA GLN A 173 -0.17 -8.75 -7.59
C GLN A 173 -0.75 -8.10 -8.83
N GLU A 174 -0.29 -8.52 -9.99
CA GLU A 174 -0.84 -8.09 -11.27
C GLU A 174 -1.97 -9.02 -11.69
N PHE A 175 -3.10 -8.44 -12.03
CA PHE A 175 -4.25 -9.14 -12.59
C PHE A 175 -4.53 -8.65 -14.01
N SER A 176 -4.82 -9.58 -14.91
CA SER A 176 -5.28 -9.20 -16.25
C SER A 176 -6.62 -8.45 -16.16
N ALA A 177 -6.78 -7.45 -17.03
CA ALA A 177 -8.03 -6.72 -17.17
C ALA A 177 -9.14 -7.60 -17.77
#